data_22a7dd01f3ee4bcf61b1c48259b526a6
#
_entry.id   22a7dd01f3ee4bcf61b1c48259b526a6
#
_cell.length_a   1.000
_cell.length_b   1.000
_cell.length_c   1.000
_cell.angle_alpha   90.00
_cell.angle_beta   90.00
_cell.angle_gamma   90.00
#
_symmetry.space_group_name_H-M   'P 1'
#
loop_
_entity.id
_entity.type
_entity.pdbx_description
1 polymer ?
#
loop_
_entity_poly.entity_id
_entity_poly.type
_entity_poly.pdbx_seq_one_letter_code
_entity_poly.pdbx_strand_id
1 'polypeptide(L)'
;MLVTNRRQFLRAGAKTLFDSTQIPGEIVDLLAVRASVLDRQPKAIQALLTGWFRAIDYLKREPGDAARRMGLRQQTTGEEFLKALQGLHIPSREENVRMLGGATPELAVTGRRLMALMLEAKLLRAGLEIEGLLAPRPLASLPP
;
A
#
# COMPACT_ATOMS: atom_id res chain seq x y z
N MET A 1 5.15 12.46 -3.70
CA MET A 1 5.24 13.92 -3.45
C MET A 1 5.39 14.31 -1.98
N LEU A 2 4.82 13.61 -1.00
CA LEU A 2 4.94 13.92 0.45
C LEU A 2 6.35 13.74 1.03
N VAL A 3 7.13 12.77 0.56
CA VAL A 3 8.49 12.48 1.09
C VAL A 3 9.49 13.61 0.80
N THR A 4 9.34 14.32 -0.31
CA THR A 4 10.21 15.42 -0.69
C THR A 4 10.07 16.61 0.28
N ASN A 5 8.84 16.90 0.71
CA ASN A 5 8.57 18.03 1.59
C ASN A 5 9.12 17.82 3.01
N ARG A 6 8.96 16.61 3.61
CA ARG A 6 9.49 16.29 4.96
C ARG A 6 11.00 16.56 5.03
N ARG A 7 11.78 16.11 4.03
CA ARG A 7 13.24 16.29 4.00
C ARG A 7 13.64 17.76 3.94
N GLN A 8 12.93 18.58 3.17
CA GLN A 8 13.20 20.01 3.10
C GLN A 8 13.00 20.69 4.46
N PHE A 9 11.91 20.38 5.16
CA PHE A 9 11.66 20.91 6.49
C PHE A 9 12.71 20.46 7.52
N LEU A 10 13.09 19.19 7.53
CA LEU A 10 14.13 18.68 8.43
C LEU A 10 15.50 19.34 8.16
N ARG A 11 15.87 19.55 6.88
CA ARG A 11 17.09 20.29 6.51
C ARG A 11 17.04 21.77 6.96
N ALA A 12 15.86 22.34 7.01
CA ALA A 12 15.63 23.70 7.52
C ALA A 12 15.56 23.79 9.06
N GLY A 13 15.84 22.69 9.77
CA GLY A 13 15.87 22.66 11.25
C GLY A 13 14.56 22.29 11.92
N ALA A 14 13.51 21.89 11.17
CA ALA A 14 12.28 21.41 11.76
C ALA A 14 12.50 20.07 12.49
N LYS A 15 11.73 19.84 13.58
CA LYS A 15 11.75 18.59 14.35
C LYS A 15 10.50 17.78 14.05
N THR A 16 10.65 16.46 13.95
CA THR A 16 9.49 15.56 13.86
C THR A 16 8.79 15.50 15.21
N LEU A 17 7.52 15.87 15.25
CA LEU A 17 6.67 15.75 16.44
C LEU A 17 5.93 14.41 16.45
N PHE A 18 5.52 13.95 15.27
CA PHE A 18 4.78 12.72 15.08
C PHE A 18 5.07 12.16 13.67
N ASP A 19 5.10 10.84 13.52
CA ASP A 19 5.09 10.17 12.23
C ASP A 19 4.37 8.81 12.30
N SER A 20 4.16 8.20 11.13
CA SER A 20 3.39 6.96 10.98
C SER A 20 4.01 5.74 11.67
N THR A 21 5.26 5.80 12.12
CA THR A 21 5.87 4.70 12.90
C THR A 21 5.20 4.54 14.27
N GLN A 22 4.53 5.60 14.76
CA GLN A 22 3.79 5.60 16.02
C GLN A 22 2.38 5.00 15.89
N ILE A 23 1.90 4.79 14.65
CA ILE A 23 0.60 4.20 14.32
C ILE A 23 0.76 3.12 13.25
N PRO A 24 1.48 2.01 13.56
CA PRO A 24 1.76 0.96 12.58
C PRO A 24 0.47 0.33 12.06
N GLY A 25 0.37 0.14 10.74
CA GLY A 25 -0.79 -0.46 10.08
C GLY A 25 -2.01 0.46 9.88
N GLU A 26 -1.97 1.72 10.32
CA GLU A 26 -3.09 2.65 10.15
C GLU A 26 -3.04 3.41 8.81
N ILE A 27 -1.87 3.54 8.18
CA ILE A 27 -1.70 4.17 6.87
C ILE A 27 -1.38 3.09 5.85
N VAL A 28 -2.35 2.77 5.00
CA VAL A 28 -2.25 1.67 4.03
C VAL A 28 -2.58 2.16 2.62
N ASP A 29 -1.67 1.91 1.69
CA ASP A 29 -1.94 2.10 0.26
C ASP A 29 -2.65 0.86 -0.29
N LEU A 30 -3.74 1.07 -1.03
CA LEU A 30 -4.62 0.01 -1.52
C LEU A 30 -4.75 0.05 -3.04
N LEU A 31 -4.78 -1.13 -3.66
CA LEU A 31 -5.26 -1.28 -5.03
C LEU A 31 -6.80 -1.37 -5.02
N ALA A 32 -7.47 -0.30 -5.41
CA ALA A 32 -8.92 -0.26 -5.55
C ALA A 32 -9.33 -0.61 -6.99
N VAL A 33 -10.25 -1.56 -7.12
CA VAL A 33 -10.75 -2.05 -8.41
C VAL A 33 -12.29 -2.04 -8.39
N ARG A 34 -12.91 -1.59 -9.47
CA ARG A 34 -14.37 -1.70 -9.61
C ARG A 34 -14.80 -3.17 -9.64
N ALA A 35 -15.85 -3.54 -8.89
CA ALA A 35 -16.36 -4.90 -8.87
C ALA A 35 -16.63 -5.45 -10.29
N SER A 36 -17.23 -4.64 -11.17
CA SER A 36 -17.48 -5.03 -12.56
C SER A 36 -16.22 -5.32 -13.39
N VAL A 37 -15.07 -4.75 -13.05
CA VAL A 37 -13.78 -5.07 -13.69
C VAL A 37 -13.23 -6.36 -13.13
N LEU A 38 -13.33 -6.55 -11.82
CA LEU A 38 -12.92 -7.79 -11.16
C LEU A 38 -13.66 -9.02 -11.74
N ASP A 39 -14.97 -8.88 -11.96
CA ASP A 39 -15.80 -9.95 -12.52
C ASP A 39 -15.53 -10.22 -14.00
N ARG A 40 -15.40 -9.17 -14.81
CA ARG A 40 -15.26 -9.30 -16.28
C ARG A 40 -13.83 -9.53 -16.75
N GLN A 41 -12.84 -9.12 -15.97
CA GLN A 41 -11.43 -9.16 -16.35
C GLN A 41 -10.52 -9.79 -15.26
N PRO A 42 -10.88 -10.93 -14.68
CA PRO A 42 -10.11 -11.54 -13.59
C PRO A 42 -8.66 -11.85 -14.00
N LYS A 43 -8.43 -12.27 -15.25
CA LYS A 43 -7.08 -12.54 -15.78
C LYS A 43 -6.20 -11.28 -15.83
N ALA A 44 -6.77 -10.12 -16.14
CA ALA A 44 -6.03 -8.86 -16.15
C ALA A 44 -5.61 -8.46 -14.73
N ILE A 45 -6.49 -8.64 -13.74
CA ILE A 45 -6.16 -8.41 -12.33
C ILE A 45 -5.08 -9.38 -11.84
N GLN A 46 -5.18 -10.66 -12.19
CA GLN A 46 -4.13 -11.63 -11.86
C GLN A 46 -2.77 -11.26 -12.49
N ALA A 47 -2.76 -10.85 -13.76
CA ALA A 47 -1.53 -10.41 -14.43
C ALA A 47 -0.92 -9.18 -13.75
N LEU A 48 -1.75 -8.21 -13.35
CA LEU A 48 -1.30 -7.02 -12.61
C LEU A 48 -0.66 -7.41 -11.26
N LEU A 49 -1.33 -8.25 -10.47
CA LEU A 49 -0.83 -8.69 -9.16
C LEU A 49 0.45 -9.54 -9.31
N THR A 50 0.51 -10.43 -10.30
CA THR A 50 1.72 -11.20 -10.62
C THR A 50 2.88 -10.27 -10.97
N GLY A 51 2.62 -9.27 -11.81
CA GLY A 51 3.61 -8.25 -12.17
C GLY A 51 4.10 -7.46 -10.95
N TRP A 52 3.19 -7.10 -10.05
CA TRP A 52 3.51 -6.41 -8.80
C TRP A 52 4.47 -7.22 -7.92
N PHE A 53 4.14 -8.48 -7.61
CA PHE A 53 5.00 -9.31 -6.76
C PHE A 53 6.35 -9.63 -7.42
N ARG A 54 6.36 -9.86 -8.74
CA ARG A 54 7.62 -9.99 -9.50
C ARG A 54 8.49 -8.74 -9.41
N ALA A 55 7.88 -7.55 -9.42
CA ALA A 55 8.62 -6.29 -9.27
C ALA A 55 9.19 -6.13 -7.85
N ILE A 56 8.45 -6.54 -6.81
CA ILE A 56 8.94 -6.57 -5.42
C ILE A 56 10.13 -7.53 -5.29
N ASP A 57 10.03 -8.72 -5.86
CA ASP A 57 11.11 -9.71 -5.83
C ASP A 57 12.34 -9.23 -6.61
N TYR A 58 12.12 -8.54 -7.73
CA TYR A 58 13.20 -7.92 -8.48
C TYR A 58 13.89 -6.82 -7.65
N LEU A 59 13.14 -5.97 -6.99
CA LEU A 59 13.67 -4.94 -6.10
C LEU A 59 14.53 -5.52 -4.97
N LYS A 60 14.14 -6.67 -4.41
CA LYS A 60 14.91 -7.39 -3.38
C LYS A 60 16.22 -7.98 -3.92
N ARG A 61 16.20 -8.54 -5.14
CA ARG A 61 17.36 -9.20 -5.75
C ARG A 61 18.34 -8.21 -6.38
N GLU A 62 17.82 -7.17 -7.03
CA GLU A 62 18.56 -6.20 -7.83
C GLU A 62 18.23 -4.76 -7.41
N PRO A 63 18.48 -4.39 -6.12
CA PRO A 63 18.01 -3.11 -5.59
C PRO A 63 18.62 -1.90 -6.32
N GLY A 64 19.86 -1.99 -6.77
CA GLY A 64 20.53 -0.89 -7.50
C GLY A 64 19.90 -0.63 -8.88
N ASP A 65 19.65 -1.67 -9.67
CA ASP A 65 19.02 -1.51 -10.99
C ASP A 65 17.55 -1.11 -10.86
N ALA A 66 16.80 -1.72 -9.94
CA ALA A 66 15.42 -1.34 -9.66
C ALA A 66 15.33 0.13 -9.25
N ALA A 67 16.19 0.57 -8.34
CA ALA A 67 16.24 1.95 -7.88
C ALA A 67 16.57 2.95 -9.01
N ARG A 68 17.52 2.61 -9.88
CA ARG A 68 17.87 3.43 -11.05
C ARG A 68 16.66 3.61 -11.98
N ARG A 69 15.95 2.52 -12.31
CA ARG A 69 14.76 2.52 -13.18
C ARG A 69 13.61 3.33 -12.57
N MET A 70 13.35 3.12 -11.28
CA MET A 70 12.25 3.81 -10.57
C MET A 70 12.59 5.27 -10.31
N GLY A 71 13.85 5.58 -9.99
CA GLY A 71 14.32 6.95 -9.82
C GLY A 71 14.11 7.77 -11.10
N LEU A 72 14.51 7.26 -12.25
CA LEU A 72 14.28 7.91 -13.55
C LEU A 72 12.79 8.19 -13.78
N ARG A 73 11.93 7.23 -13.46
CA ARG A 73 10.48 7.37 -13.64
C ARG A 73 9.85 8.41 -12.70
N GLN A 74 10.43 8.60 -11.51
CA GLN A 74 9.98 9.55 -10.50
C GLN A 74 10.74 10.87 -10.52
N GLN A 75 11.61 11.09 -11.53
CA GLN A 75 12.44 12.29 -11.65
C GLN A 75 13.32 12.53 -10.41
N THR A 76 13.88 11.45 -9.88
CA THR A 76 14.77 11.44 -8.73
C THR A 76 15.97 10.53 -8.99
N THR A 77 16.96 10.52 -8.10
CA THR A 77 18.07 9.56 -8.19
C THR A 77 17.69 8.20 -7.64
N GLY A 78 18.38 7.11 -8.04
CA GLY A 78 18.17 5.78 -7.45
C GLY A 78 18.47 5.76 -5.96
N GLU A 79 19.46 6.51 -5.48
CA GLU A 79 19.77 6.62 -4.06
C GLU A 79 18.62 7.27 -3.26
N GLU A 80 18.06 8.36 -3.78
CA GLU A 80 16.91 9.02 -3.16
C GLU A 80 15.67 8.12 -3.15
N PHE A 81 15.47 7.33 -4.22
CA PHE A 81 14.41 6.33 -4.27
C PHE A 81 14.59 5.28 -3.19
N LEU A 82 15.78 4.67 -3.03
CA LEU A 82 16.05 3.69 -1.96
C LEU A 82 15.87 4.28 -0.57
N LYS A 83 16.32 5.51 -0.34
CA LYS A 83 16.08 6.22 0.93
C LYS A 83 14.59 6.44 1.22
N ALA A 84 13.80 6.70 0.17
CA ALA A 84 12.35 6.83 0.33
C ALA A 84 11.70 5.51 0.73
N LEU A 85 12.16 4.38 0.18
CA LEU A 85 11.65 3.04 0.51
C LEU A 85 11.91 2.63 1.96
N GLN A 86 12.96 3.14 2.61
CA GLN A 86 13.27 2.83 4.02
C GLN A 86 12.15 3.21 5.01
N GLY A 87 11.28 4.15 4.61
CA GLY A 87 10.11 4.56 5.40
C GLY A 87 8.82 3.80 5.05
N LEU A 88 8.89 2.78 4.18
CA LEU A 88 7.73 2.02 3.71
C LEU A 88 7.90 0.53 4.04
N HIS A 89 6.85 -0.07 4.57
CA HIS A 89 6.70 -1.51 4.56
C HIS A 89 5.92 -1.92 3.32
N ILE A 90 6.54 -2.71 2.44
CA ILE A 90 5.89 -3.26 1.24
C ILE A 90 5.55 -4.73 1.56
N PRO A 91 4.26 -5.05 1.80
CA PRO A 91 3.87 -6.38 2.24
C PRO A 91 4.16 -7.44 1.17
N SER A 92 4.65 -8.61 1.59
CA SER A 92 4.78 -9.80 0.76
C SER A 92 3.40 -10.31 0.32
N ARG A 93 3.39 -11.31 -0.57
CA ARG A 93 2.15 -11.99 -0.97
C ARG A 93 1.44 -12.61 0.24
N GLU A 94 2.19 -13.30 1.10
CA GLU A 94 1.68 -13.97 2.30
C GLU A 94 1.10 -12.97 3.30
N GLU A 95 1.74 -11.82 3.46
CA GLU A 95 1.22 -10.73 4.29
C GLU A 95 -0.07 -10.16 3.72
N ASN A 96 -0.14 -9.92 2.41
CA ASN A 96 -1.37 -9.47 1.75
C ASN A 96 -2.51 -10.48 1.91
N VAL A 97 -2.23 -11.79 1.84
CA VAL A 97 -3.24 -12.84 2.07
C VAL A 97 -3.77 -12.78 3.51
N ARG A 98 -2.90 -12.58 4.51
CA ARG A 98 -3.34 -12.43 5.91
C ARG A 98 -4.13 -11.14 6.13
N MET A 99 -3.67 -10.02 5.56
CA MET A 99 -4.31 -8.71 5.71
C MET A 99 -5.73 -8.68 5.12
N LEU A 100 -5.95 -9.39 4.01
CA LEU A 100 -7.22 -9.39 3.27
C LEU A 100 -8.13 -10.59 3.58
N GLY A 101 -7.58 -11.68 4.13
CA GLY A 101 -8.27 -12.95 4.31
C GLY A 101 -8.53 -13.34 5.75
N GLY A 102 -9.08 -14.55 5.93
CA GLY A 102 -9.45 -15.11 7.23
C GLY A 102 -10.81 -14.64 7.74
N ALA A 103 -11.19 -15.12 8.92
CA ALA A 103 -12.47 -14.79 9.55
C ALA A 103 -12.54 -13.32 10.03
N THR A 104 -11.39 -12.75 10.37
CA THR A 104 -11.27 -11.36 10.80
C THR A 104 -10.07 -10.73 10.10
N PRO A 105 -10.20 -10.25 8.85
CA PRO A 105 -9.11 -9.64 8.12
C PRO A 105 -8.56 -8.42 8.85
N GLU A 106 -7.22 -8.29 8.92
CA GLU A 106 -6.57 -7.15 9.58
C GLU A 106 -7.03 -5.81 8.99
N LEU A 107 -7.15 -5.74 7.66
CA LEU A 107 -7.64 -4.54 6.98
C LEU A 107 -9.10 -4.20 7.28
N ALA A 108 -9.95 -5.19 7.59
CA ALA A 108 -11.31 -4.92 8.02
C ALA A 108 -11.33 -4.23 9.39
N VAL A 109 -10.45 -4.66 10.30
CA VAL A 109 -10.33 -4.03 11.63
C VAL A 109 -9.90 -2.58 11.52
N THR A 110 -8.81 -2.32 10.78
CA THR A 110 -8.31 -0.95 10.53
C THR A 110 -9.36 -0.10 9.79
N GLY A 111 -10.00 -0.67 8.76
CA GLY A 111 -11.04 0.02 7.99
C GLY A 111 -12.25 0.43 8.83
N ARG A 112 -12.73 -0.44 9.74
CA ARG A 112 -13.83 -0.08 10.67
C ARG A 112 -13.44 1.03 11.63
N ARG A 113 -12.20 1.00 12.16
CA ARG A 113 -11.69 2.05 13.04
C ARG A 113 -11.61 3.39 12.31
N LEU A 114 -11.03 3.40 11.11
CA LEU A 114 -10.96 4.60 10.29
C LEU A 114 -12.36 5.13 9.94
N MET A 115 -13.28 4.25 9.55
CA MET A 115 -14.67 4.62 9.25
C MET A 115 -15.35 5.28 10.44
N ALA A 116 -15.17 4.75 11.66
CA ALA A 116 -15.73 5.34 12.87
C ALA A 116 -15.22 6.77 13.10
N LEU A 117 -13.91 6.99 12.97
CA LEU A 117 -13.30 8.32 13.06
C LEU A 117 -13.81 9.27 11.97
N MET A 118 -13.98 8.79 10.74
CA MET A 118 -14.50 9.62 9.65
C MET A 118 -15.97 9.98 9.82
N LEU A 119 -16.78 9.10 10.42
CA LEU A 119 -18.18 9.40 10.75
C LEU A 119 -18.25 10.44 11.88
N GLU A 120 -17.47 10.28 12.94
CA GLU A 120 -17.37 11.24 14.05
C GLU A 120 -16.94 12.62 13.56
N ALA A 121 -15.92 12.66 12.69
CA ALA A 121 -15.43 13.87 12.05
C ALA A 121 -16.36 14.44 10.96
N LYS A 122 -17.52 13.80 10.68
CA LYS A 122 -18.48 14.16 9.62
C LYS A 122 -17.88 14.17 8.20
N LEU A 123 -16.81 13.41 7.98
CA LEU A 123 -16.20 13.22 6.68
C LEU A 123 -16.93 12.13 5.86
N LEU A 124 -17.63 11.23 6.54
CA LEU A 124 -18.57 10.28 5.95
C LEU A 124 -20.00 10.59 6.40
N ARG A 125 -20.96 10.35 5.53
CA ARG A 125 -22.41 10.56 5.80
C ARG A 125 -23.08 9.31 6.35
N ALA A 126 -22.52 8.13 6.07
CA ALA A 126 -23.04 6.82 6.49
C ALA A 126 -21.91 5.81 6.60
N GLY A 127 -22.10 4.78 7.42
CA GLY A 127 -21.20 3.65 7.53
C GLY A 127 -21.25 2.76 6.27
N LEU A 128 -20.20 1.96 6.08
CA LEU A 128 -20.03 1.02 4.98
C LEU A 128 -19.73 -0.38 5.55
N GLU A 129 -20.15 -1.41 4.84
CA GLU A 129 -19.72 -2.79 5.09
C GLU A 129 -18.28 -2.98 4.59
N ILE A 130 -17.31 -2.86 5.47
CA ILE A 130 -15.88 -2.91 5.13
C ILE A 130 -15.50 -4.26 4.57
N GLU A 131 -16.02 -5.36 5.13
CA GLU A 131 -15.74 -6.72 4.69
C GLU A 131 -16.13 -6.92 3.21
N GLY A 132 -17.24 -6.32 2.79
CA GLY A 132 -17.70 -6.37 1.39
C GLY A 132 -16.81 -5.63 0.40
N LEU A 133 -15.90 -4.78 0.88
CA LEU A 133 -14.93 -4.08 0.05
C LEU A 133 -13.64 -4.89 -0.18
N LEU A 134 -13.39 -5.92 0.64
CA LEU A 134 -12.18 -6.73 0.55
C LEU A 134 -12.31 -7.83 -0.49
N ALA A 135 -11.33 -7.96 -1.37
CA ALA A 135 -11.31 -8.93 -2.46
C ALA A 135 -10.07 -9.85 -2.36
N PRO A 136 -10.04 -10.84 -1.46
CA PRO A 136 -8.89 -11.75 -1.31
C PRO A 136 -8.74 -12.77 -2.47
N ARG A 137 -9.82 -13.07 -3.21
CA ARG A 137 -9.83 -14.11 -4.25
C ARG A 137 -8.75 -13.96 -5.31
N PRO A 138 -8.47 -12.75 -5.89
CA PRO A 138 -7.42 -12.60 -6.88
C PRO A 138 -6.04 -13.00 -6.38
N LEU A 139 -5.72 -12.75 -5.11
CA LEU A 139 -4.46 -13.17 -4.50
C LEU A 139 -4.36 -14.68 -4.32
N ALA A 140 -5.45 -15.32 -3.88
CA ALA A 140 -5.51 -16.77 -3.66
C ALA A 140 -5.33 -17.55 -4.98
N SER A 141 -5.71 -16.96 -6.11
CA SER A 141 -5.62 -17.58 -7.44
C SER A 141 -4.31 -17.31 -8.18
N LEU A 142 -3.35 -16.60 -7.59
CA LEU A 142 -2.04 -16.40 -8.20
C LEU A 142 -1.24 -17.71 -8.21
N PRO A 143 -0.48 -17.97 -9.28
CA PRO A 143 0.46 -19.10 -9.30
C PRO A 143 1.53 -18.95 -8.22
N PRO A 144 2.12 -20.06 -7.77
CA PRO A 144 3.19 -20.06 -6.77
C PRO A 144 4.43 -19.29 -7.22
#